data_d7df6f228ab822cbfc5965d21313e9e3
#
_entry.id   d7df6f228ab822cbfc5965d21313e9e3
#
_cell.length_a   1.000
_cell.length_b   1.000
_cell.length_c   1.000
_cell.angle_alpha   90.00
_cell.angle_beta   90.00
_cell.angle_gamma   90.00
#
_symmetry.space_group_name_H-M   'P 1'
#
loop_
_entity.id
_entity.type
_entity.pdbx_description
1 polymer ?
#
loop_
_entity_poly.entity_id
_entity_poly.type
_entity_poly.pdbx_seq_one_letter_code
_entity_poly.pdbx_strand_id
1 'polypeptide(L)'
;MKKLTAMLAMLLSVSILLCACGSKADGGDTADDSNSGEGDKILVGMVTDMAIDQAEWLQNLVAGVDEYNKSNEYNVEFKVIEATDVSEYEPKLRALAESGYSVIMGMYSAMVDPILAVAADYPDIKFGSLDGNIENIADYENVGEFGLDRLQTGF
;
A
#
# COMPACT_ATOMS: atom_id res chain seq x y z
N MET A 1 12.25 -4.49 -55.37
CA MET A 1 12.96 -4.55 -54.09
C MET A 1 13.90 -3.33 -53.88
N LYS A 2 13.66 -2.17 -54.48
CA LYS A 2 14.50 -0.96 -54.34
C LYS A 2 13.77 0.27 -53.79
N LYS A 3 12.52 0.10 -53.28
CA LYS A 3 11.72 1.22 -52.75
C LYS A 3 11.40 1.12 -51.26
N LEU A 4 11.87 0.06 -50.56
CA LEU A 4 11.60 -0.16 -49.13
C LEU A 4 12.76 0.30 -48.22
N THR A 5 13.94 0.58 -48.79
CA THR A 5 15.13 0.99 -48.03
C THR A 5 15.27 2.53 -47.89
N ALA A 6 14.44 3.32 -48.58
CA ALA A 6 14.47 4.76 -48.45
C ALA A 6 13.57 5.36 -47.38
N MET A 7 12.66 4.57 -46.79
CA MET A 7 11.71 5.04 -45.76
C MET A 7 12.17 4.79 -44.33
N LEU A 8 13.23 4.02 -44.14
CA LEU A 8 13.77 3.68 -42.80
C LEU A 8 14.89 4.63 -42.34
N ALA A 9 15.36 5.53 -43.22
CA ALA A 9 16.44 6.47 -42.91
C ALA A 9 15.98 7.86 -42.44
N MET A 10 14.67 8.12 -42.35
CA MET A 10 14.14 9.46 -42.03
C MET A 10 13.51 9.56 -40.63
N LEU A 11 13.60 8.52 -39.83
CA LEU A 11 13.02 8.45 -38.46
C LEU A 11 14.06 8.50 -37.33
N LEU A 12 15.33 8.76 -37.64
CA LEU A 12 16.42 8.76 -36.65
C LEU A 12 17.05 10.11 -36.36
N SER A 13 16.46 11.23 -36.74
CA SER A 13 17.11 12.54 -36.64
C SER A 13 16.36 13.62 -35.86
N VAL A 14 15.47 13.26 -34.91
CA VAL A 14 14.81 14.25 -34.03
C VAL A 14 14.90 13.83 -32.58
N SER A 15 16.09 13.73 -32.03
CA SER A 15 16.26 13.49 -30.58
C SER A 15 17.58 14.01 -30.04
N ILE A 16 18.01 15.21 -30.41
CA ILE A 16 19.09 15.90 -29.67
C ILE A 16 18.85 17.40 -29.83
N LEU A 17 18.23 18.05 -28.85
CA LEU A 17 18.39 19.46 -28.50
C LEU A 17 17.40 19.79 -27.39
N LEU A 18 17.88 19.75 -26.14
CA LEU A 18 17.51 20.69 -25.06
C LEU A 18 18.26 20.30 -23.79
N CYS A 19 19.55 20.60 -23.82
CA CYS A 19 20.33 20.72 -22.60
C CYS A 19 21.07 22.07 -22.74
N ALA A 20 20.54 23.12 -22.12
CA ALA A 20 21.21 24.38 -21.84
C ALA A 20 20.57 24.95 -20.58
N CYS A 21 21.15 24.73 -19.43
CA CYS A 21 22.09 25.61 -18.74
C CYS A 21 21.66 27.06 -18.63
N GLY A 22 21.36 27.52 -17.43
CA GLY A 22 21.15 28.92 -17.09
C GLY A 22 21.14 29.13 -15.60
N SER A 23 22.24 29.55 -15.03
CA SER A 23 22.49 29.80 -13.60
C SER A 23 21.95 31.15 -13.12
N LYS A 24 21.71 31.22 -11.76
CA LYS A 24 21.69 32.40 -10.85
C LYS A 24 20.44 33.28 -10.85
N ALA A 25 19.87 33.57 -9.77
CA ALA A 25 20.11 33.91 -8.38
C ALA A 25 18.90 34.66 -7.82
N ASP A 26 18.62 34.38 -6.55
CA ASP A 26 18.14 35.32 -5.54
C ASP A 26 16.64 35.64 -5.42
N GLY A 27 16.12 35.33 -4.24
CA GLY A 27 15.11 36.11 -3.49
C GLY A 27 13.69 35.60 -3.45
N GLY A 28 13.27 34.97 -2.35
CA GLY A 28 12.01 35.29 -1.66
C GLY A 28 10.79 34.41 -1.97
N ASP A 29 10.49 33.55 -1.00
CA ASP A 29 9.17 33.22 -0.44
C ASP A 29 8.00 32.82 -1.34
N THR A 30 7.47 31.76 -0.83
CA THR A 30 6.16 31.10 -0.94
C THR A 30 6.21 29.82 -1.77
N ALA A 31 6.53 28.74 -1.06
CA ALA A 31 6.23 27.41 -1.53
C ALA A 31 4.70 27.19 -1.46
N ASP A 32 4.06 27.40 -2.58
CA ASP A 32 2.77 26.78 -2.87
C ASP A 32 3.09 25.51 -3.67
N ASP A 33 3.47 24.47 -2.93
CA ASP A 33 3.74 23.15 -3.50
C ASP A 33 2.43 22.35 -3.57
N SER A 34 1.50 22.82 -4.37
CA SER A 34 0.38 22.02 -4.86
C SER A 34 0.86 21.20 -6.07
N ASN A 35 1.90 20.39 -5.85
CA ASN A 35 2.20 19.30 -6.76
C ASN A 35 1.27 18.10 -6.43
N SER A 36 0.02 18.18 -6.91
CA SER A 36 -0.82 17.01 -7.08
C SER A 36 -0.26 16.18 -8.23
N GLY A 37 0.94 15.63 -8.02
CA GLY A 37 1.47 14.57 -8.83
C GLY A 37 0.52 13.37 -8.68
N GLU A 38 0.07 12.84 -9.78
CA GLU A 38 -0.58 11.54 -9.91
C GLU A 38 0.44 10.48 -9.46
N GLY A 39 0.64 10.39 -8.14
CA GLY A 39 1.47 9.39 -7.51
C GLY A 39 0.79 8.02 -7.66
N ASP A 40 1.57 6.97 -7.72
CA ASP A 40 1.07 5.61 -7.75
C ASP A 40 0.08 5.39 -6.60
N LYS A 41 -1.04 4.73 -6.93
CA LYS A 41 -2.09 4.43 -5.95
C LYS A 41 -1.54 3.55 -4.84
N ILE A 42 -1.77 3.94 -3.59
CA ILE A 42 -1.37 3.15 -2.42
C ILE A 42 -2.42 2.07 -2.19
N LEU A 43 -2.01 0.80 -2.26
CA LEU A 43 -2.88 -0.33 -1.99
C LEU A 43 -2.67 -0.82 -0.56
N VAL A 44 -3.75 -0.85 0.21
CA VAL A 44 -3.77 -1.34 1.60
C VAL A 44 -4.64 -2.58 1.69
N GLY A 45 -4.05 -3.71 2.06
CA GLY A 45 -4.75 -4.97 2.26
C GLY A 45 -4.91 -5.29 3.74
N MET A 46 -6.08 -5.78 4.14
CA MET A 46 -6.33 -6.28 5.49
C MET A 46 -6.85 -7.70 5.43
N VAL A 47 -6.24 -8.59 6.19
CA VAL A 47 -6.70 -9.97 6.36
C VAL A 47 -7.37 -10.09 7.74
N THR A 48 -8.62 -10.57 7.77
CA THR A 48 -9.36 -10.83 9.01
C THR A 48 -9.18 -12.30 9.44
N ASP A 49 -9.37 -12.60 10.69
CA ASP A 49 -9.27 -13.96 11.26
C ASP A 49 -10.62 -14.69 11.34
N MET A 50 -11.64 -14.13 10.71
CA MET A 50 -12.99 -14.68 10.66
C MET A 50 -13.72 -14.27 9.39
N ALA A 51 -14.85 -14.94 9.11
CA ALA A 51 -15.73 -14.55 8.03
C ALA A 51 -16.43 -13.22 8.32
N ILE A 52 -16.56 -12.39 7.29
CA ILE A 52 -17.12 -11.03 7.40
C ILE A 52 -18.56 -11.05 7.89
N ASP A 53 -19.33 -12.07 7.50
CA ASP A 53 -20.74 -12.20 7.87
C ASP A 53 -20.97 -12.65 9.34
N GLN A 54 -19.93 -13.09 10.04
CA GLN A 54 -20.02 -13.55 11.43
C GLN A 54 -20.05 -12.42 12.46
N ALA A 55 -19.65 -11.19 12.07
CA ALA A 55 -19.58 -10.07 13.00
C ALA A 55 -20.11 -8.78 12.37
N GLU A 56 -21.11 -8.17 13.01
CA GLU A 56 -21.70 -6.91 12.54
C GLU A 56 -20.68 -5.77 12.42
N TRP A 57 -19.74 -5.68 13.37
CA TRP A 57 -18.69 -4.66 13.33
C TRP A 57 -17.77 -4.83 12.11
N LEU A 58 -17.51 -6.08 11.68
CA LEU A 58 -16.69 -6.37 10.51
C LEU A 58 -17.43 -6.05 9.21
N GLN A 59 -18.73 -6.31 9.14
CA GLN A 59 -19.59 -5.87 8.03
C GLN A 59 -19.60 -4.35 7.92
N ASN A 60 -19.70 -3.65 9.06
CA ASN A 60 -19.63 -2.19 9.11
C ASN A 60 -18.25 -1.65 8.68
N LEU A 61 -17.16 -2.33 9.07
CA LEU A 61 -15.81 -2.00 8.59
C LEU A 61 -15.72 -2.10 7.06
N VAL A 62 -16.19 -3.21 6.49
CA VAL A 62 -16.17 -3.42 5.03
C VAL A 62 -17.02 -2.37 4.32
N ALA A 63 -18.22 -2.07 4.83
CA ALA A 63 -19.06 -1.02 4.27
C ALA A 63 -18.37 0.37 4.31
N GLY A 64 -17.67 0.70 5.39
CA GLY A 64 -16.88 1.92 5.50
C GLY A 64 -15.70 1.96 4.53
N VAL A 65 -15.02 0.85 4.33
CA VAL A 65 -13.95 0.69 3.33
C VAL A 65 -14.50 0.91 1.92
N ASP A 66 -15.65 0.33 1.59
CA ASP A 66 -16.29 0.51 0.28
C ASP A 66 -16.70 1.96 0.03
N GLU A 67 -17.20 2.66 1.06
CA GLU A 67 -17.54 4.08 0.97
C GLU A 67 -16.29 4.94 0.78
N TYR A 68 -15.23 4.69 1.55
CA TYR A 68 -13.96 5.38 1.41
C TYR A 68 -13.35 5.18 0.01
N ASN A 69 -13.32 3.96 -0.49
CA ASN A 69 -12.78 3.66 -1.82
C ASN A 69 -13.53 4.40 -2.94
N LYS A 70 -14.83 4.66 -2.77
CA LYS A 70 -15.62 5.48 -3.72
C LYS A 70 -15.24 6.94 -3.69
N SER A 71 -14.87 7.49 -2.53
CA SER A 71 -14.43 8.88 -2.42
C SER A 71 -13.06 9.12 -3.03
N ASN A 72 -12.17 8.16 -2.91
CA ASN A 72 -10.77 8.17 -3.39
C ASN A 72 -10.01 9.47 -3.07
N GLU A 73 -10.26 10.05 -1.89
CA GLU A 73 -9.78 11.37 -1.52
C GLU A 73 -8.25 11.49 -1.48
N TYR A 74 -7.55 10.40 -1.10
CA TYR A 74 -6.10 10.41 -0.88
C TYR A 74 -5.31 9.46 -1.81
N ASN A 75 -5.90 9.01 -2.91
CA ASN A 75 -5.29 8.02 -3.82
C ASN A 75 -4.86 6.72 -3.11
N VAL A 76 -5.66 6.29 -2.13
CA VAL A 76 -5.47 5.06 -1.36
C VAL A 76 -6.65 4.13 -1.62
N GLU A 77 -6.39 2.86 -1.86
CA GLU A 77 -7.43 1.83 -1.99
C GLU A 77 -7.26 0.77 -0.91
N PHE A 78 -8.32 0.50 -0.19
CA PHE A 78 -8.36 -0.55 0.81
C PHE A 78 -9.07 -1.79 0.29
N LYS A 79 -8.59 -2.97 0.71
CA LYS A 79 -9.24 -4.25 0.48
C LYS A 79 -9.23 -5.07 1.75
N VAL A 80 -10.39 -5.61 2.12
CA VAL A 80 -10.53 -6.56 3.23
C VAL A 80 -10.71 -7.96 2.66
N ILE A 81 -9.95 -8.91 3.19
CA ILE A 81 -9.98 -10.33 2.80
C ILE A 81 -10.22 -11.14 4.06
N GLU A 82 -11.22 -11.99 4.04
CA GLU A 82 -11.48 -12.91 5.14
C GLU A 82 -10.55 -14.13 5.08
N ALA A 83 -10.11 -14.60 6.26
CA ALA A 83 -9.45 -15.88 6.45
C ALA A 83 -10.13 -16.59 7.61
N THR A 84 -10.67 -17.76 7.36
CA THR A 84 -11.49 -18.49 8.33
C THR A 84 -10.76 -19.65 9.00
N ASP A 85 -9.56 -19.94 8.52
CA ASP A 85 -8.68 -20.99 9.05
C ASP A 85 -7.24 -20.46 9.18
N VAL A 86 -6.55 -20.85 10.24
CA VAL A 86 -5.16 -20.44 10.51
C VAL A 86 -4.22 -20.77 9.35
N SER A 87 -4.47 -21.87 8.63
CA SER A 87 -3.68 -22.27 7.46
C SER A 87 -3.81 -21.32 6.27
N GLU A 88 -4.80 -20.43 6.28
CA GLU A 88 -5.02 -19.43 5.23
C GLU A 88 -4.29 -18.10 5.50
N TYR A 89 -3.88 -17.82 6.75
CA TYR A 89 -3.35 -16.52 7.14
C TYR A 89 -2.12 -16.12 6.35
N GLU A 90 -1.04 -16.90 6.45
CA GLU A 90 0.19 -16.63 5.72
C GLU A 90 -0.02 -16.62 4.19
N PRO A 91 -0.68 -17.60 3.56
CA PRO A 91 -0.97 -17.57 2.13
C PRO A 91 -1.71 -16.32 1.66
N LYS A 92 -2.68 -15.82 2.41
CA LYS A 92 -3.44 -14.61 2.04
C LYS A 92 -2.63 -13.33 2.22
N LEU A 93 -1.84 -13.21 3.28
CA LEU A 93 -0.88 -12.11 3.46
C LEU A 93 0.14 -12.08 2.33
N ARG A 94 0.70 -13.23 1.97
CA ARG A 94 1.66 -13.38 0.87
C ARG A 94 1.04 -13.03 -0.48
N ALA A 95 -0.18 -13.47 -0.75
CA ALA A 95 -0.90 -13.15 -1.98
C ALA A 95 -1.14 -11.63 -2.14
N LEU A 96 -1.39 -10.90 -1.05
CA LEU A 96 -1.45 -9.44 -1.08
C LEU A 96 -0.10 -8.83 -1.44
N ALA A 97 1.00 -9.30 -0.83
CA ALA A 97 2.36 -8.83 -1.13
C ALA A 97 2.72 -9.03 -2.60
N GLU A 98 2.45 -10.22 -3.15
CA GLU A 98 2.66 -10.56 -4.55
C GLU A 98 1.76 -9.77 -5.52
N SER A 99 0.61 -9.29 -5.04
CA SER A 99 -0.32 -8.47 -5.81
C SER A 99 0.00 -6.97 -5.80
N GLY A 100 1.12 -6.55 -5.20
CA GLY A 100 1.60 -5.17 -5.21
C GLY A 100 0.99 -4.28 -4.14
N TYR A 101 0.46 -4.85 -3.06
CA TYR A 101 0.01 -4.07 -1.91
C TYR A 101 1.20 -3.49 -1.16
N SER A 102 1.15 -2.18 -0.87
CA SER A 102 2.23 -1.46 -0.19
C SER A 102 2.13 -1.53 1.34
N VAL A 103 0.92 -1.74 1.85
CA VAL A 103 0.63 -1.90 3.27
C VAL A 103 -0.27 -3.11 3.45
N ILE A 104 0.09 -4.02 4.33
CA ILE A 104 -0.65 -5.26 4.59
C ILE A 104 -0.87 -5.39 6.09
N MET A 105 -2.12 -5.59 6.48
CA MET A 105 -2.52 -5.67 7.88
C MET A 105 -3.18 -7.02 8.18
N GLY A 106 -2.93 -7.53 9.35
CA GLY A 106 -3.66 -8.67 9.91
C GLY A 106 -4.33 -8.30 11.23
N MET A 107 -5.41 -8.99 11.57
CA MET A 107 -6.18 -8.72 12.79
C MET A 107 -5.82 -9.70 13.90
N TYR A 108 -5.67 -9.14 15.11
CA TYR A 108 -5.45 -9.89 16.35
C TYR A 108 -4.15 -10.70 16.44
N SER A 109 -3.91 -11.23 17.63
CA SER A 109 -2.67 -11.93 17.98
C SER A 109 -2.43 -13.23 17.18
N ALA A 110 -3.48 -13.87 16.68
CA ALA A 110 -3.35 -15.08 15.87
C ALA A 110 -2.64 -14.85 14.53
N MET A 111 -2.61 -13.61 14.05
CA MET A 111 -1.93 -13.25 12.80
C MET A 111 -0.52 -12.72 12.99
N VAL A 112 -0.04 -12.52 14.21
CA VAL A 112 1.30 -11.95 14.47
C VAL A 112 2.38 -12.81 13.82
N ASP A 113 2.46 -14.08 14.12
CA ASP A 113 3.49 -14.97 13.55
C ASP A 113 3.43 -15.04 12.01
N PRO A 114 2.26 -15.22 11.37
CA PRO A 114 2.13 -15.11 9.92
C PRO A 114 2.59 -13.78 9.34
N ILE A 115 2.27 -12.65 9.99
CA ILE A 115 2.72 -11.31 9.57
C ILE A 115 4.25 -11.24 9.60
N LEU A 116 4.89 -11.65 10.69
CA LEU A 116 6.34 -11.61 10.84
C LEU A 116 7.04 -12.49 9.81
N ALA A 117 6.49 -13.68 9.54
CA ALA A 117 7.04 -14.60 8.54
C ALA A 117 7.01 -13.99 7.13
N VAL A 118 5.89 -13.37 6.75
CA VAL A 118 5.77 -12.75 5.41
C VAL A 118 6.59 -11.46 5.33
N ALA A 119 6.59 -10.63 6.38
CA ALA A 119 7.35 -9.38 6.41
C ALA A 119 8.86 -9.57 6.21
N ALA A 120 9.40 -10.69 6.68
CA ALA A 120 10.82 -11.03 6.49
C ALA A 120 11.19 -11.25 5.00
N ASP A 121 10.24 -11.73 4.20
CA ASP A 121 10.45 -11.98 2.77
C ASP A 121 10.21 -10.74 1.89
N TYR A 122 9.50 -9.71 2.43
CA TYR A 122 9.10 -8.50 1.70
C TYR A 122 9.49 -7.22 2.46
N PRO A 123 10.78 -6.88 2.55
CA PRO A 123 11.27 -5.77 3.38
C PRO A 123 10.77 -4.38 2.95
N ASP A 124 10.40 -4.23 1.67
CA ASP A 124 9.91 -2.95 1.13
C ASP A 124 8.42 -2.71 1.40
N ILE A 125 7.67 -3.75 1.79
CA ILE A 125 6.25 -3.66 2.13
C ILE A 125 6.10 -3.36 3.62
N LYS A 126 5.16 -2.50 3.98
CA LYS A 126 4.82 -2.22 5.38
C LYS A 126 3.75 -3.18 5.86
N PHE A 127 4.03 -3.85 6.96
CA PHE A 127 3.10 -4.77 7.60
C PHE A 127 2.59 -4.19 8.92
N GLY A 128 1.38 -4.59 9.30
CA GLY A 128 0.79 -4.17 10.56
C GLY A 128 -0.07 -5.23 11.21
N SER A 129 -0.08 -5.24 12.53
CA SER A 129 -1.04 -6.01 13.32
C SER A 129 -2.04 -5.05 13.96
N LEU A 130 -3.32 -5.28 13.74
CA LEU A 130 -4.40 -4.55 14.40
C LEU A 130 -4.80 -5.33 15.67
N ASP A 131 -4.59 -4.72 16.83
CA ASP A 131 -4.89 -5.29 18.15
C ASP A 131 -4.18 -6.65 18.42
N GLY A 132 -3.06 -6.90 17.73
CA GLY A 132 -2.11 -7.96 18.06
C GLY A 132 -1.14 -7.47 19.12
N ASN A 133 -0.35 -8.32 19.69
CA ASN A 133 0.74 -7.93 20.58
C ASN A 133 2.04 -8.51 20.04
N ILE A 134 2.87 -7.64 19.44
CA ILE A 134 4.14 -8.03 18.83
C ILE A 134 5.25 -7.81 19.86
N GLU A 135 5.82 -8.90 20.36
CA GLU A 135 6.97 -8.82 21.24
C GLU A 135 8.20 -8.27 20.47
N ASN A 136 8.94 -7.35 21.11
CA ASN A 136 10.15 -6.74 20.54
C ASN A 136 9.94 -6.09 19.16
N ILE A 137 8.82 -5.41 18.96
CA ILE A 137 8.45 -4.78 17.68
C ILE A 137 9.57 -3.88 17.11
N ALA A 138 10.43 -3.33 17.95
CA ALA A 138 11.57 -2.52 17.52
C ALA A 138 12.62 -3.30 16.71
N ASP A 139 12.58 -4.63 16.73
CA ASP A 139 13.49 -5.47 15.95
C ASP A 139 13.05 -5.60 14.47
N TYR A 140 11.87 -5.08 14.12
CA TYR A 140 11.28 -5.18 12.78
C TYR A 140 11.13 -3.80 12.14
N GLU A 141 11.90 -3.53 11.08
CA GLU A 141 11.91 -2.20 10.42
C GLU A 141 10.64 -1.92 9.59
N ASN A 142 9.96 -2.96 9.14
CA ASN A 142 8.80 -2.87 8.26
C ASN A 142 7.49 -3.35 8.89
N VAL A 143 7.47 -3.60 10.20
CA VAL A 143 6.27 -4.06 10.92
C VAL A 143 5.87 -3.03 11.97
N GLY A 144 4.57 -2.74 12.04
CA GLY A 144 3.96 -1.87 13.04
C GLY A 144 2.81 -2.56 13.78
N GLU A 145 2.42 -1.99 14.91
CA GLU A 145 1.26 -2.42 15.69
C GLU A 145 0.29 -1.26 15.86
N PHE A 146 -0.99 -1.53 15.68
CA PHE A 146 -2.07 -0.58 15.87
C PHE A 146 -3.00 -1.12 16.95
N GLY A 147 -2.97 -0.51 18.13
CA GLY A 147 -3.87 -0.85 19.23
C GLY A 147 -5.10 0.07 19.23
N LEU A 148 -6.24 -0.48 19.60
CA LEU A 148 -7.44 0.30 19.91
C LEU A 148 -7.37 0.73 21.37
N ASP A 149 -7.43 2.05 21.63
CA ASP A 149 -7.57 2.55 23.01
C ASP A 149 -9.01 2.30 23.50
N ARG A 150 -9.19 1.15 24.14
CA ARG A 150 -10.49 0.72 24.66
C ARG A 150 -11.02 1.59 25.79
N LEU A 151 -10.16 2.38 26.46
CA LEU A 151 -10.58 3.33 27.49
C LEU A 151 -11.31 4.53 26.88
N GLN A 152 -10.96 4.92 25.64
CA GLN A 152 -11.63 6.02 24.93
C GLN A 152 -12.93 5.56 24.26
N THR A 153 -13.08 4.26 23.96
CA THR A 153 -14.28 3.71 23.33
C THR A 153 -15.39 3.38 24.32
N GLY A 154 -15.16 3.50 25.63
CA GLY A 154 -16.20 3.33 26.65
C GLY A 154 -16.61 1.87 26.92
N PHE A 155 -15.76 0.90 26.61
CA PHE A 155 -15.94 -0.51 26.95
C PHE A 155 -15.15 -0.91 28.19
#